data_941897647f6e03ab4f56fea4190b020b
#
_entry.id   941897647f6e03ab4f56fea4190b020b
#
_cell.length_a   1.000
_cell.length_b   1.000
_cell.length_c   1.000
_cell.angle_alpha   90.00
_cell.angle_beta   90.00
_cell.angle_gamma   90.00
#
_symmetry.space_group_name_H-M   'P 1'
#
loop_
_entity.id
_entity.type
_entity.pdbx_description
1 polymer ?
#
loop_
_entity_poly.entity_id
_entity_poly.type
_entity_poly.pdbx_seq_one_letter_code
_entity_poly.pdbx_strand_id
1 'polypeptide(L)'
;MLPGLIGVVQATETVKLLLGKGEPLIGRLLTYDALGMRFREVRIRQDPKCPLCGEAPVIRDLSIHAAGDEACAQPAQPVAAATLPGR
;
A
#
# COMPACT_ATOMS: atom_id res chain seq x y z
N MET A 1 -13.62 6.29 -8.37
CA MET A 1 -13.40 5.14 -9.28
C MET A 1 -12.29 4.21 -8.79
N LEU A 2 -11.09 4.73 -8.60
CA LEU A 2 -9.95 3.90 -8.17
C LEU A 2 -10.20 3.18 -6.83
N PRO A 3 -10.72 3.85 -5.80
CA PRO A 3 -10.99 3.15 -4.55
C PRO A 3 -11.99 1.99 -4.71
N GLY A 4 -12.98 2.15 -5.59
CA GLY A 4 -13.97 1.10 -5.87
C GLY A 4 -13.32 -0.12 -6.52
N LEU A 5 -12.51 0.10 -7.55
CA LEU A 5 -11.81 -0.97 -8.25
C LEU A 5 -10.86 -1.73 -7.32
N ILE A 6 -10.02 -1.01 -6.61
CA ILE A 6 -9.06 -1.62 -5.69
C ILE A 6 -9.78 -2.27 -4.51
N GLY A 7 -10.87 -1.66 -4.03
CA GLY A 7 -11.68 -2.26 -2.97
C GLY A 7 -12.29 -3.61 -3.38
N VAL A 8 -12.74 -3.73 -4.62
CA VAL A 8 -13.25 -5.01 -5.14
C VAL A 8 -12.13 -6.05 -5.22
N VAL A 9 -10.93 -5.65 -5.66
CA VAL A 9 -9.77 -6.54 -5.67
C VAL A 9 -9.45 -7.01 -4.25
N GLN A 10 -9.43 -6.10 -3.28
CA GLN A 10 -9.18 -6.45 -1.88
C GLN A 10 -10.22 -7.41 -1.34
N ALA A 11 -11.49 -7.19 -1.63
CA ALA A 11 -12.57 -8.08 -1.22
C ALA A 11 -12.40 -9.47 -1.84
N THR A 12 -12.04 -9.53 -3.11
CA THR A 12 -11.80 -10.79 -3.82
C THR A 12 -10.64 -11.56 -3.17
N GLU A 13 -9.55 -10.88 -2.87
CA GLU A 13 -8.41 -11.51 -2.21
C GLU A 13 -8.77 -12.02 -0.82
N THR A 14 -9.58 -11.26 -0.08
CA THR A 14 -10.04 -11.66 1.25
C THR A 14 -10.87 -12.93 1.18
N VAL A 15 -11.81 -13.02 0.23
CA VAL A 15 -12.63 -14.21 0.03
C VAL A 15 -11.77 -15.42 -0.32
N LYS A 16 -10.78 -15.24 -1.19
CA LYS A 16 -9.85 -16.32 -1.54
C LYS A 16 -9.10 -16.85 -0.33
N LEU A 17 -8.63 -15.96 0.54
CA LEU A 17 -7.95 -16.37 1.77
C LEU A 17 -8.88 -17.12 2.71
N LEU A 18 -10.11 -16.66 2.87
CA LEU A 18 -11.08 -17.30 3.76
C LEU A 18 -11.50 -18.66 3.25
N LEU A 19 -11.65 -18.82 1.95
CA LEU A 19 -12.04 -20.11 1.35
C LEU A 19 -10.86 -21.05 1.14
N GLY A 20 -9.62 -20.56 1.22
CA GLY A 20 -8.43 -21.34 0.92
C GLY A 20 -8.36 -21.78 -0.54
N LYS A 21 -8.95 -21.01 -1.45
CA LYS A 21 -8.99 -21.33 -2.88
C LYS A 21 -8.30 -20.25 -3.71
N GLY A 22 -7.80 -20.67 -4.87
CA GLY A 22 -7.11 -19.79 -5.78
C GLY A 22 -5.72 -19.43 -5.29
N GLU A 23 -5.09 -18.50 -5.98
CA GLU A 23 -3.76 -18.01 -5.65
C GLU A 23 -3.86 -16.58 -5.12
N PRO A 24 -3.67 -16.35 -3.80
CA PRO A 24 -3.71 -15.01 -3.26
C PRO A 24 -2.52 -14.19 -3.71
N LEU A 25 -2.63 -12.87 -3.62
CA LEU A 25 -1.57 -11.93 -3.98
C LEU A 25 -0.47 -11.84 -2.90
N ILE A 26 -0.20 -12.91 -2.19
CA ILE A 26 0.88 -12.94 -1.21
C ILE A 26 2.23 -12.93 -1.94
N GLY A 27 3.09 -12.00 -1.55
CA GLY A 27 4.40 -11.82 -2.21
C GLY A 27 4.32 -11.13 -3.55
N ARG A 28 3.18 -10.56 -3.89
CA ARG A 28 2.98 -9.84 -5.15
C ARG A 28 2.35 -8.48 -4.89
N LEU A 29 2.87 -7.48 -5.56
CA LEU A 29 2.28 -6.13 -5.54
C LEU A 29 1.55 -5.92 -6.86
N LEU A 30 0.25 -5.70 -6.78
CA LEU A 30 -0.54 -5.37 -7.95
C LEU A 30 -0.60 -3.86 -8.11
N THR A 31 -0.17 -3.37 -9.26
CA THR A 31 -0.28 -1.95 -9.59
C THR A 31 -1.29 -1.77 -10.71
N TYR A 32 -1.99 -0.66 -10.66
CA TYR A 32 -3.00 -0.32 -11.66
C TYR A 32 -2.75 1.09 -12.19
N ASP A 33 -2.51 1.17 -13.49
CA ASP A 33 -2.42 2.43 -14.21
C ASP A 33 -3.77 2.71 -14.89
N ALA A 34 -4.51 3.64 -14.32
CA ALA A 34 -5.85 3.97 -14.81
C ALA A 34 -5.82 4.67 -16.18
N LEU A 35 -4.79 5.47 -16.41
CA LEU A 35 -4.70 6.21 -17.68
C LEU A 35 -4.38 5.29 -18.86
N GLY A 36 -3.48 4.32 -18.63
CA GLY A 36 -3.13 3.35 -19.65
C GLY A 36 -3.96 2.08 -19.60
N MET A 37 -4.85 1.95 -18.60
CA MET A 37 -5.65 0.76 -18.36
C MET A 37 -4.79 -0.51 -18.29
N ARG A 38 -3.76 -0.47 -17.45
CA ARG A 38 -2.81 -1.56 -17.32
C ARG A 38 -2.71 -2.03 -15.89
N PHE A 39 -2.72 -3.33 -15.73
CA PHE A 39 -2.38 -3.98 -14.47
C PHE A 39 -0.98 -4.57 -14.59
N ARG A 40 -0.20 -4.44 -13.52
CA ARG A 40 1.14 -5.01 -13.46
C ARG A 40 1.32 -5.69 -12.11
N GLU A 41 1.89 -6.89 -12.14
CA GLU A 41 2.32 -7.58 -10.93
C GLU A 41 3.83 -7.47 -10.78
N VAL A 42 4.26 -7.13 -9.57
CA VAL A 42 5.67 -7.08 -9.21
C VAL A 42 5.88 -8.01 -8.03
N ARG A 43 6.87 -8.88 -8.11
CA ARG A 43 7.21 -9.74 -6.99
C ARG A 43 7.90 -8.92 -5.91
N ILE A 44 7.46 -9.11 -4.67
CA ILE A 44 8.07 -8.50 -3.51
C ILE A 44 8.62 -9.59 -2.60
N ARG A 45 9.75 -9.29 -1.98
CA ARG A 45 10.39 -10.20 -1.02
C ARG A 45 10.49 -9.50 0.33
N GLN A 46 10.45 -10.31 1.37
CA GLN A 46 10.74 -9.82 2.70
C GLN A 46 12.20 -9.39 2.78
N ASP A 47 12.44 -8.19 3.30
CA ASP A 47 13.78 -7.73 3.57
C ASP A 47 14.28 -8.37 4.87
N PRO A 48 15.34 -9.19 4.84
CA PRO A 48 15.86 -9.81 6.07
C PRO A 48 16.43 -8.79 7.05
N LYS A 49 16.72 -7.58 6.60
CA LYS A 49 17.21 -6.49 7.46
C LYS A 49 16.10 -5.57 7.94
N CYS A 50 14.85 -5.88 7.61
CA CYS A 50 13.72 -5.08 8.07
C CYS A 50 13.66 -5.04 9.61
N PRO A 51 13.61 -3.86 10.23
CA PRO A 51 13.57 -3.77 11.69
C PRO A 51 12.26 -4.28 12.30
N LEU A 52 11.21 -4.47 11.49
CA LEU A 52 9.91 -4.96 11.96
C LEU A 52 9.73 -6.46 11.74
N CYS A 53 9.98 -6.94 10.53
CA CYS A 53 9.68 -8.32 10.12
C CYS A 53 10.89 -9.13 9.67
N GLY A 54 12.10 -8.55 9.75
CA GLY A 54 13.32 -9.23 9.37
C GLY A 54 13.78 -10.28 10.38
N GLU A 55 14.99 -10.80 10.18
CA GLU A 55 15.55 -11.85 11.02
C GLU A 55 15.84 -11.38 12.46
N ALA A 56 16.14 -10.09 12.64
CA ALA A 56 16.42 -9.49 13.94
C ALA A 56 15.50 -8.27 14.15
N PRO A 57 14.21 -8.48 14.41
CA PRO A 57 13.29 -7.36 14.56
C PRO A 57 13.57 -6.58 15.83
N VAL A 58 13.63 -5.25 15.71
CA VAL A 58 13.81 -4.32 16.82
C VAL A 58 12.55 -3.54 17.15
N ILE A 59 11.65 -3.42 16.19
CA ILE A 59 10.35 -2.75 16.39
C ILE A 59 9.36 -3.78 16.90
N ARG A 60 8.97 -3.66 18.17
CA ARG A 60 8.03 -4.60 18.80
C ARG A 60 6.72 -3.93 19.20
N ASP A 61 6.71 -2.62 19.28
CA ASP A 61 5.55 -1.81 19.62
C ASP A 61 5.62 -0.47 18.90
N LEU A 62 4.68 0.40 19.15
CA LEU A 62 4.59 1.70 18.50
C LEU A 62 5.28 2.82 19.28
N SER A 63 5.97 2.51 20.37
CA SER A 63 6.57 3.52 21.23
C SER A 63 7.63 4.36 20.52
N ILE A 64 8.39 3.75 19.60
CA ILE A 64 9.42 4.46 18.83
C ILE A 64 8.84 5.43 17.81
N HIS A 65 7.54 5.35 17.55
CA HIS A 65 6.85 6.20 16.59
C HIS A 65 6.16 7.40 17.25
N ALA A 66 6.36 7.61 18.55
CA ALA A 66 5.77 8.75 19.25
C ALA A 66 6.19 10.09 18.63
N ALA A 67 7.40 10.19 18.10
CA ALA A 67 7.87 11.37 17.38
C ALA A 67 7.21 11.54 16.00
N GLY A 68 6.60 10.49 15.46
CA GLY A 68 5.90 10.53 14.17
C GLY A 68 4.61 11.34 14.22
N ASP A 69 4.01 11.52 15.41
CA ASP A 69 2.80 12.31 15.58
C ASP A 69 3.02 13.77 15.18
N GLU A 70 4.21 14.29 15.35
CA GLU A 70 4.55 15.65 14.94
C GLU A 70 4.47 15.82 13.42
N ALA A 71 4.83 14.80 12.66
CA ALA A 71 4.75 14.86 11.20
C ALA A 71 3.30 14.89 10.71
N CYS A 72 2.40 14.22 11.41
CA CYS A 72 0.97 14.26 11.11
C CYS A 72 0.29 15.54 11.57
N ALA A 73 0.89 16.25 12.54
CA ALA A 73 0.38 17.52 13.06
C ALA A 73 0.77 18.72 12.20
N GLN A 74 1.59 18.55 11.19
CA GLN A 74 1.92 19.64 10.27
C GLN A 74 0.68 20.02 9.47
N PRO A 75 0.33 21.33 9.43
CA PRO A 75 -0.79 21.74 8.61
C PRO A 75 -0.54 21.34 7.15
N ALA A 76 -1.55 20.74 6.56
CA ALA A 76 -1.48 20.39 5.15
C ALA A 76 -1.12 21.63 4.35
N GLN A 77 -0.02 21.58 3.62
CA GLN A 77 0.32 22.66 2.73
C GLN A 77 -0.81 22.81 1.71
N PRO A 78 -1.29 24.02 1.48
CA PRO A 78 -2.30 24.21 0.46
C PRO A 78 -1.75 23.69 -0.85
N VAL A 79 -2.41 22.70 -1.39
CA VAL A 79 -2.10 22.24 -2.72
C VAL A 79 -2.36 23.43 -3.64
N ALA A 80 -1.29 24.03 -4.15
CA ALA A 80 -1.42 25.06 -5.16
C ALA A 80 -2.35 24.50 -6.23
N ALA A 81 -3.43 25.21 -6.53
CA ALA A 81 -4.36 24.80 -7.56
C ALA A 81 -3.55 24.46 -8.80
N ALA A 82 -3.39 23.16 -9.05
CA ALA A 82 -2.65 22.71 -10.20
C ALA A 82 -3.39 23.22 -11.42
N THR A 83 -2.78 24.18 -12.10
CA THR A 83 -3.25 24.54 -13.41
C THR A 83 -3.11 23.28 -14.24
N LEU A 84 -4.23 22.62 -14.48
CA LEU A 84 -4.24 21.50 -15.41
C LEU A 84 -3.60 21.99 -16.72
N PRO A 85 -2.59 21.27 -17.25
CA PRO A 85 -2.07 21.64 -18.53
C PRO A 85 -3.24 21.68 -19.50
N GLY A 86 -3.46 22.85 -20.08
CA GLY A 86 -4.57 23.05 -21.00
C GLY A 86 -4.50 22.05 -22.13
N ARG A 87 -5.59 21.43 -22.35
CA ARG A 87 -5.81 20.71 -23.57
C ARG A 87 -6.46 21.61 -24.57
#